data_f151f75d088d4b5c49e6cfdf5b1f406c
#
_entry.id   f151f75d088d4b5c49e6cfdf5b1f406c
#
_cell.length_a   1.000
_cell.length_b   1.000
_cell.length_c   1.000
_cell.angle_alpha   90.00
_cell.angle_beta   90.00
_cell.angle_gamma   90.00
#
_symmetry.space_group_name_H-M   'P 1'
#
loop_
_entity.id
_entity.type
_entity.pdbx_description
1 polymer ?
#
loop_
_entity_poly.entity_id
_entity_poly.type
_entity_poly.pdbx_seq_one_letter_code
_entity_poly.pdbx_strand_id
1 'polypeptide(L)'
;PNKPATHTYIERTAVDELLSKALDTPGKQIVIYGESGTGKTTLVRNKLAAKDGMLIWTRCMSSMTFRDCLIDAFDSLEVFYDLQVRDRSTTSKSRKAGGNVKLVQGESTRESREEHEVTSQRVLPPSVTPARIASEIGTIGASWILEDFHKLPLEQKKGLSQVMKIFMDISADYPSLKIIAIGAAGTAREVVALEGEMKNRVAELGVPLMTESELRAILTAGEDLLNIQYDKAVADGIVAYSSGLAGVCHQLALNCCLAANVFETAETGVRIGWKAFEKAILQYIEEESDTTRGLFERATKTTRERKYDNRRIVLRALSRFGFAEGATHAEMLSSIRQEYPEYPPGNLSHYLDELRGEERGALVVFDESAGKYRYASPFFHVYAHA
;
A
#
# COMPACT_ATOMS: atom_id res chain seq x y z
N PRO A 1 11.37 2.54 -2.42
CA PRO A 1 10.95 3.34 -3.56
C PRO A 1 9.48 3.73 -3.44
N ASN A 2 9.22 5.05 -3.38
CA ASN A 2 7.87 5.60 -3.21
C ASN A 2 7.04 5.66 -4.51
N LYS A 3 7.59 5.20 -5.63
CA LYS A 3 6.87 5.14 -6.91
C LYS A 3 6.53 3.70 -7.25
N PRO A 4 5.30 3.41 -7.70
CA PRO A 4 4.93 2.06 -8.15
C PRO A 4 5.85 1.63 -9.30
N ALA A 5 6.34 0.40 -9.24
CA ALA A 5 7.15 -0.19 -10.29
C ALA A 5 6.23 -0.58 -11.47
N THR A 6 5.93 0.37 -12.35
CA THR A 6 5.04 0.12 -13.50
C THR A 6 5.71 -0.72 -14.59
N HIS A 7 7.01 -0.51 -14.82
CA HIS A 7 7.76 -1.20 -15.88
C HIS A 7 8.19 -2.62 -15.51
N THR A 8 8.29 -2.92 -14.22
CA THR A 8 8.61 -4.25 -13.69
C THR A 8 7.40 -4.90 -13.00
N TYR A 9 6.21 -4.44 -13.33
CA TYR A 9 4.97 -5.06 -12.86
C TYR A 9 4.79 -6.42 -13.52
N ILE A 10 4.62 -7.45 -12.70
CA ILE A 10 4.34 -8.81 -13.15
C ILE A 10 2.87 -9.10 -12.92
N GLU A 11 2.17 -9.40 -14.00
CA GLU A 11 0.76 -9.75 -13.95
C GLU A 11 0.58 -11.10 -13.26
N ARG A 12 -0.28 -11.10 -12.23
CA ARG A 12 -0.60 -12.27 -11.43
C ARG A 12 -2.01 -12.73 -11.81
N THR A 13 -2.10 -13.52 -12.86
CA THR A 13 -3.33 -13.85 -13.60
C THR A 13 -4.56 -14.03 -12.70
N ALA A 14 -4.47 -14.86 -11.66
CA ALA A 14 -5.62 -15.13 -10.78
C ALA A 14 -6.09 -13.89 -10.00
N VAL A 15 -5.17 -13.09 -9.45
CA VAL A 15 -5.50 -11.89 -8.67
C VAL A 15 -5.95 -10.75 -9.58
N ASP A 16 -5.26 -10.59 -10.70
CA ASP A 16 -5.55 -9.58 -11.71
C ASP A 16 -6.92 -9.78 -12.37
N GLU A 17 -7.28 -11.02 -12.69
CA GLU A 17 -8.60 -11.37 -13.24
C GLU A 17 -9.73 -11.12 -12.23
N LEU A 18 -9.54 -11.51 -10.96
CA LEU A 18 -10.50 -11.25 -9.89
C LEU A 18 -10.74 -9.76 -9.68
N LEU A 19 -9.67 -8.96 -9.68
CA LEU A 19 -9.78 -7.51 -9.56
C LEU A 19 -10.51 -6.91 -10.77
N SER A 20 -10.13 -7.31 -11.98
CA SER A 20 -10.78 -6.84 -13.21
C SER A 20 -12.27 -7.14 -13.20
N LYS A 21 -12.66 -8.38 -12.86
CA LYS A 21 -14.07 -8.80 -12.74
C LYS A 21 -14.83 -7.98 -11.69
N ALA A 22 -14.21 -7.71 -10.54
CA ALA A 22 -14.82 -6.90 -9.49
C ALA A 22 -15.01 -5.44 -9.91
N LEU A 23 -14.03 -4.87 -10.64
CA LEU A 23 -14.12 -3.53 -11.21
C LEU A 23 -15.24 -3.41 -12.25
N ASP A 24 -15.45 -4.43 -13.07
CA ASP A 24 -16.47 -4.45 -14.13
C ASP A 24 -17.88 -4.75 -13.61
N THR A 25 -18.02 -5.23 -12.37
CA THR A 25 -19.33 -5.56 -11.79
C THR A 25 -19.93 -4.33 -11.12
N PRO A 26 -21.02 -3.72 -11.63
CA PRO A 26 -21.68 -2.57 -11.00
C PRO A 26 -22.08 -2.86 -9.55
N GLY A 27 -21.96 -1.87 -8.67
CA GLY A 27 -22.31 -2.00 -7.26
C GLY A 27 -21.37 -2.84 -6.41
N LYS A 28 -20.44 -3.60 -7.00
CA LYS A 28 -19.46 -4.39 -6.27
C LYS A 28 -18.39 -3.47 -5.67
N GLN A 29 -18.24 -3.43 -4.36
CA GLN A 29 -17.14 -2.75 -3.68
C GLN A 29 -15.98 -3.72 -3.47
N ILE A 30 -14.77 -3.22 -3.24
CA ILE A 30 -13.56 -4.05 -3.29
C ILE A 30 -12.75 -3.87 -2.00
N VAL A 31 -12.34 -4.98 -1.39
CA VAL A 31 -11.40 -5.00 -0.27
C VAL A 31 -10.21 -5.85 -0.66
N ILE A 32 -9.03 -5.22 -0.71
CA ILE A 32 -7.76 -5.87 -1.05
C ILE A 32 -6.92 -5.99 0.21
N TYR A 33 -6.48 -7.19 0.52
CA TYR A 33 -5.72 -7.45 1.74
C TYR A 33 -4.53 -8.38 1.47
N GLY A 34 -3.58 -8.38 2.38
CA GLY A 34 -2.35 -9.19 2.31
C GLY A 34 -1.20 -8.51 3.04
N GLU A 35 -0.06 -9.19 3.12
CA GLU A 35 1.14 -8.69 3.78
C GLU A 35 1.65 -7.38 3.15
N SER A 36 2.32 -6.55 3.94
CA SER A 36 2.99 -5.36 3.41
C SER A 36 4.06 -5.79 2.40
N GLY A 37 4.27 -4.98 1.36
CA GLY A 37 5.27 -5.30 0.33
C GLY A 37 4.86 -6.34 -0.73
N THR A 38 3.62 -6.90 -0.68
CA THR A 38 3.10 -7.85 -1.69
C THR A 38 2.64 -7.20 -3.00
N GLY A 39 2.71 -5.87 -3.10
CA GLY A 39 2.36 -5.14 -4.33
C GLY A 39 0.88 -4.75 -4.47
N LYS A 40 0.07 -4.74 -3.38
CA LYS A 40 -1.37 -4.36 -3.40
C LYS A 40 -1.64 -3.02 -4.09
N THR A 41 -0.93 -1.98 -3.68
CA THR A 41 -1.09 -0.63 -4.24
C THR A 41 -0.68 -0.58 -5.70
N THR A 42 0.38 -1.30 -6.08
CA THR A 42 0.85 -1.40 -7.47
C THR A 42 -0.17 -2.10 -8.36
N LEU A 43 -0.76 -3.21 -7.88
CA LEU A 43 -1.85 -3.92 -8.54
C LEU A 43 -3.02 -2.99 -8.87
N VAL A 44 -3.52 -2.25 -7.86
CA VAL A 44 -4.64 -1.31 -8.04
C VAL A 44 -4.29 -0.23 -9.05
N ARG A 45 -3.11 0.38 -8.94
CA ARG A 45 -2.66 1.44 -9.86
C ARG A 45 -2.57 0.94 -11.30
N ASN A 46 -1.98 -0.24 -11.52
CA ASN A 46 -1.86 -0.81 -12.87
C ASN A 46 -3.24 -1.09 -13.48
N LYS A 47 -4.13 -1.74 -12.74
CA LYS A 47 -5.46 -2.10 -13.29
C LYS A 47 -6.35 -0.89 -13.54
N LEU A 48 -6.28 0.13 -12.70
CA LEU A 48 -7.07 1.35 -12.88
C LEU A 48 -6.45 2.30 -13.92
N ALA A 49 -5.14 2.34 -14.06
CA ALA A 49 -4.49 3.11 -15.14
C ALA A 49 -4.92 2.65 -16.53
N ALA A 50 -5.19 1.34 -16.71
CA ALA A 50 -5.70 0.78 -17.95
C ALA A 50 -7.16 1.14 -18.27
N LYS A 51 -7.90 1.75 -17.32
CA LYS A 51 -9.33 2.10 -17.46
C LYS A 51 -9.59 3.59 -17.63
N ASP A 52 -8.54 4.41 -17.75
CA ASP A 52 -8.62 5.89 -17.89
C ASP A 52 -9.51 6.58 -16.81
N GLY A 53 -9.74 5.89 -15.69
CA GLY A 53 -10.57 6.38 -14.59
C GLY A 53 -9.80 7.33 -13.67
N MET A 54 -10.46 8.41 -13.23
CA MET A 54 -9.93 9.29 -12.20
C MET A 54 -9.84 8.54 -10.85
N LEU A 55 -8.76 8.76 -10.10
CA LEU A 55 -8.52 8.09 -8.83
C LEU A 55 -8.43 9.11 -7.70
N ILE A 56 -9.22 8.89 -6.67
CA ILE A 56 -9.18 9.65 -5.44
C ILE A 56 -8.52 8.77 -4.38
N TRP A 57 -7.44 9.26 -3.78
CA TRP A 57 -6.66 8.51 -2.81
C TRP A 57 -6.76 9.14 -1.43
N THR A 58 -7.31 8.40 -0.48
CA THR A 58 -7.26 8.73 0.95
C THR A 58 -6.31 7.77 1.66
N ARG A 59 -5.26 8.31 2.29
CA ARG A 59 -4.32 7.55 3.10
C ARG A 59 -4.80 7.51 4.54
N CYS A 60 -5.31 6.35 4.96
CA CYS A 60 -5.87 6.19 6.28
C CYS A 60 -4.78 6.15 7.36
N MET A 61 -5.02 6.85 8.47
CA MET A 61 -4.15 6.88 9.65
C MET A 61 -4.96 6.57 10.91
N SER A 62 -4.31 6.07 11.95
CA SER A 62 -4.96 5.72 13.22
C SER A 62 -5.64 6.90 13.94
N SER A 63 -5.20 8.12 13.66
CA SER A 63 -5.79 9.36 14.21
C SER A 63 -6.96 9.89 13.41
N MET A 64 -7.23 9.37 12.19
CA MET A 64 -8.30 9.87 11.33
C MET A 64 -9.67 9.38 11.78
N THR A 65 -10.63 10.29 11.74
CA THR A 65 -12.04 9.96 11.87
C THR A 65 -12.65 9.62 10.50
N PHE A 66 -13.80 8.98 10.52
CA PHE A 66 -14.62 8.77 9.32
C PHE A 66 -14.87 10.09 8.55
N ARG A 67 -15.14 11.17 9.28
CA ARG A 67 -15.35 12.49 8.70
C ARG A 67 -14.11 13.02 8.00
N ASP A 68 -12.93 12.80 8.56
CA ASP A 68 -11.67 13.23 7.95
C ASP A 68 -11.44 12.53 6.61
N CYS A 69 -11.79 11.24 6.51
CA CYS A 69 -11.72 10.52 5.24
C CYS A 69 -12.66 11.10 4.17
N LEU A 70 -13.87 11.51 4.56
CA LEU A 70 -14.79 12.18 3.63
C LEU A 70 -14.25 13.55 3.19
N ILE A 71 -13.71 14.33 4.11
CA ILE A 71 -13.14 15.65 3.81
C ILE A 71 -11.95 15.50 2.86
N ASP A 72 -11.03 14.57 3.12
CA ASP A 72 -9.87 14.30 2.26
C ASP A 72 -10.30 13.92 0.83
N ALA A 73 -11.35 13.11 0.69
CA ALA A 73 -11.89 12.77 -0.62
C ALA A 73 -12.54 13.98 -1.32
N PHE A 74 -13.30 14.83 -0.61
CA PHE A 74 -13.83 16.06 -1.15
C PHE A 74 -12.74 17.04 -1.56
N ASP A 75 -11.69 17.13 -0.78
CA ASP A 75 -10.55 17.98 -1.06
C ASP A 75 -9.87 17.57 -2.38
N SER A 76 -9.78 16.26 -2.62
CA SER A 76 -9.23 15.73 -3.87
C SER A 76 -10.13 15.97 -5.09
N LEU A 77 -11.42 16.22 -4.88
CA LEU A 77 -12.39 16.54 -5.95
C LEU A 77 -12.33 18.00 -6.38
N GLU A 78 -11.68 18.88 -5.59
CA GLU A 78 -11.64 20.33 -5.82
C GLU A 78 -13.05 20.94 -6.03
N VAL A 79 -14.06 20.44 -5.30
CA VAL A 79 -15.44 20.90 -5.41
C VAL A 79 -15.62 22.22 -4.68
N PHE A 80 -15.97 23.24 -5.43
CA PHE A 80 -16.24 24.59 -4.93
C PHE A 80 -17.70 24.96 -5.15
N TYR A 81 -18.21 25.89 -4.38
CA TYR A 81 -19.50 26.52 -4.64
C TYR A 81 -19.40 28.04 -4.49
N ASP A 82 -20.19 28.75 -5.30
CA ASP A 82 -20.20 30.21 -5.28
C ASP A 82 -21.05 30.71 -4.11
N LEU A 83 -20.41 31.43 -3.18
CA LEU A 83 -21.08 32.02 -2.02
C LEU A 83 -21.90 33.26 -2.39
N GLN A 84 -21.38 34.09 -3.29
CA GLN A 84 -22.00 35.31 -3.76
C GLN A 84 -21.54 35.63 -5.17
N VAL A 85 -22.48 35.77 -6.08
CA VAL A 85 -22.28 36.48 -7.35
C VAL A 85 -22.71 37.91 -7.09
N ARG A 86 -21.77 38.81 -6.87
CA ARG A 86 -22.09 40.26 -6.82
C ARG A 86 -21.99 40.82 -8.21
N ASP A 87 -23.13 40.97 -8.88
CA ASP A 87 -23.24 41.84 -10.03
C ASP A 87 -23.16 43.29 -9.58
N ARG A 88 -22.01 43.90 -9.67
CA ARG A 88 -21.85 45.33 -9.59
C ARG A 88 -22.08 45.93 -10.99
N SER A 89 -23.30 45.98 -11.43
CA SER A 89 -23.66 46.91 -12.48
C SER A 89 -23.80 48.30 -11.88
N THR A 90 -22.72 49.08 -11.90
CA THR A 90 -22.77 50.49 -11.52
C THR A 90 -23.36 51.29 -12.68
N THR A 91 -24.67 51.31 -12.75
CA THR A 91 -25.32 52.32 -13.58
C THR A 91 -25.33 53.65 -12.82
N SER A 92 -24.28 54.44 -13.00
CA SER A 92 -24.27 55.81 -12.49
C SER A 92 -25.24 56.66 -13.36
N LYS A 93 -26.51 56.73 -12.94
CA LYS A 93 -27.41 57.76 -13.43
C LYS A 93 -27.03 59.07 -12.75
N SER A 94 -26.13 59.82 -13.36
CA SER A 94 -25.89 61.21 -13.04
C SER A 94 -27.12 62.03 -13.52
N ARG A 95 -28.04 62.36 -12.61
CA ARG A 95 -29.01 63.44 -12.83
C ARG A 95 -28.27 64.76 -12.66
N LYS A 96 -27.91 65.40 -13.79
CA LYS A 96 -27.60 66.84 -13.78
C LYS A 96 -28.91 67.63 -14.06
N ALA A 97 -29.30 68.38 -13.05
CA ALA A 97 -30.29 69.44 -13.26
C ALA A 97 -29.63 70.65 -13.96
N GLY A 98 -30.27 71.12 -15.04
CA GLY A 98 -30.33 72.49 -15.55
C GLY A 98 -29.03 73.16 -15.97
N GLY A 99 -28.97 73.51 -17.29
CA GLY A 99 -28.07 74.52 -17.80
C GLY A 99 -27.66 74.28 -19.26
N ASN A 100 -28.30 74.99 -20.18
CA ASN A 100 -27.94 75.07 -21.60
C ASN A 100 -26.46 75.38 -21.78
N VAL A 101 -25.75 74.67 -22.67
CA VAL A 101 -24.81 75.22 -23.68
C VAL A 101 -24.36 74.14 -24.66
N LYS A 102 -24.41 74.51 -25.92
CA LYS A 102 -23.96 73.95 -27.19
C LYS A 102 -22.91 72.83 -27.28
N LEU A 103 -23.25 71.94 -28.21
CA LEU A 103 -22.44 71.18 -29.17
C LEU A 103 -20.92 71.23 -29.05
N VAL A 104 -20.32 70.08 -28.80
CA VAL A 104 -19.14 69.61 -29.53
C VAL A 104 -19.25 68.08 -29.68
N GLN A 105 -19.10 67.59 -30.93
CA GLN A 105 -18.98 66.19 -31.27
C GLN A 105 -17.68 65.65 -30.67
N GLY A 106 -17.78 64.60 -29.89
CA GLY A 106 -16.64 63.81 -29.44
C GLY A 106 -17.19 62.39 -29.25
N GLU A 107 -16.78 61.50 -30.12
CA GLU A 107 -16.98 60.04 -29.95
C GLU A 107 -16.36 59.63 -28.61
N SER A 108 -17.18 59.25 -27.64
CA SER A 108 -16.68 58.56 -26.44
C SER A 108 -17.10 57.11 -26.54
N THR A 109 -16.11 56.30 -26.87
CA THR A 109 -16.17 54.84 -26.73
C THR A 109 -16.47 54.52 -25.26
N ARG A 110 -17.67 54.02 -25.00
CA ARG A 110 -18.06 53.47 -23.70
C ARG A 110 -17.47 52.08 -23.59
N GLU A 111 -16.32 51.93 -22.95
CA GLU A 111 -15.91 50.66 -22.35
C GLU A 111 -16.74 50.46 -21.08
N SER A 112 -17.75 49.61 -21.13
CA SER A 112 -18.36 49.05 -19.93
C SER A 112 -17.48 47.90 -19.47
N ARG A 113 -16.61 48.11 -18.50
CA ARG A 113 -15.99 47.06 -17.73
C ARG A 113 -17.03 46.49 -16.80
N GLU A 114 -17.56 45.32 -17.15
CA GLU A 114 -18.24 44.44 -16.19
C GLU A 114 -17.19 43.70 -15.41
N GLU A 115 -16.94 44.13 -14.18
CA GLU A 115 -16.15 43.38 -13.22
C GLU A 115 -17.08 42.37 -12.54
N HIS A 116 -17.03 41.12 -12.99
CA HIS A 116 -17.65 40.01 -12.28
C HIS A 116 -16.66 39.52 -11.20
N GLU A 117 -16.92 39.85 -9.95
CA GLU A 117 -16.21 39.30 -8.83
C GLU A 117 -16.91 38.01 -8.35
N VAL A 118 -16.42 36.85 -8.80
CA VAL A 118 -16.91 35.54 -8.33
C VAL A 118 -16.08 35.12 -7.14
N THR A 119 -16.69 35.07 -5.98
CA THR A 119 -16.03 34.52 -4.77
C THR A 119 -16.49 33.08 -4.61
N SER A 120 -15.59 32.15 -4.96
CA SER A 120 -15.82 30.72 -4.75
C SER A 120 -15.30 30.28 -3.41
N GLN A 121 -16.04 29.44 -2.72
CA GLN A 121 -15.62 28.82 -1.47
C GLN A 121 -15.67 27.30 -1.59
N ARG A 122 -14.68 26.63 -1.00
CA ARG A 122 -14.65 25.19 -0.91
C ARG A 122 -15.88 24.65 -0.19
N VAL A 123 -16.41 23.50 -0.65
CA VAL A 123 -17.49 22.81 0.05
C VAL A 123 -16.96 22.28 1.37
N LEU A 124 -17.36 22.90 2.46
CA LEU A 124 -16.99 22.51 3.81
C LEU A 124 -18.19 21.87 4.54
N PRO A 125 -17.96 21.12 5.64
CA PRO A 125 -19.05 20.69 6.51
C PRO A 125 -19.97 21.87 6.88
N PRO A 126 -21.31 21.67 6.97
CA PRO A 126 -22.02 20.38 7.08
C PRO A 126 -22.40 19.68 5.78
N SER A 127 -22.04 20.22 4.63
CA SER A 127 -22.44 19.67 3.31
C SER A 127 -21.72 18.38 2.92
N VAL A 128 -20.69 17.98 3.67
CA VAL A 128 -19.95 16.73 3.43
C VAL A 128 -20.73 15.56 3.98
N THR A 129 -21.52 14.92 3.12
CA THR A 129 -22.28 13.71 3.47
C THR A 129 -21.87 12.54 2.58
N PRO A 130 -22.03 11.29 3.07
CA PRO A 130 -21.74 10.10 2.26
C PRO A 130 -22.45 10.04 0.91
N ALA A 131 -23.73 10.45 0.87
CA ALA A 131 -24.51 10.46 -0.37
C ALA A 131 -23.98 11.51 -1.37
N ARG A 132 -23.58 12.68 -0.86
CA ARG A 132 -23.02 13.73 -1.72
C ARG A 132 -21.67 13.31 -2.31
N ILE A 133 -20.77 12.77 -1.50
CA ILE A 133 -19.47 12.32 -2.02
C ILE A 133 -19.64 11.21 -3.05
N ALA A 134 -20.55 10.28 -2.81
CA ALA A 134 -20.85 9.22 -3.76
C ALA A 134 -21.35 9.76 -5.11
N SER A 135 -22.24 10.78 -5.09
CA SER A 135 -22.72 11.43 -6.31
C SER A 135 -21.63 12.21 -7.03
N GLU A 136 -20.79 12.98 -6.32
CA GLU A 136 -19.69 13.74 -6.93
C GLU A 136 -18.66 12.81 -7.57
N ILE A 137 -18.22 11.77 -6.85
CA ILE A 137 -17.29 10.75 -7.37
C ILE A 137 -17.90 10.01 -8.56
N GLY A 138 -19.19 9.65 -8.48
CA GLY A 138 -19.91 8.97 -9.55
C GLY A 138 -20.03 9.82 -10.82
N THR A 139 -20.30 11.11 -10.68
CA THR A 139 -20.45 12.05 -11.80
C THR A 139 -19.18 12.18 -12.63
N ILE A 140 -18.02 12.16 -12.00
CA ILE A 140 -16.72 12.20 -12.71
C ILE A 140 -16.19 10.82 -13.09
N GLY A 141 -16.93 9.75 -12.80
CA GLY A 141 -16.51 8.38 -13.10
C GLY A 141 -15.26 7.90 -12.33
N ALA A 142 -14.99 8.49 -11.16
CA ALA A 142 -13.82 8.16 -10.36
C ALA A 142 -14.02 6.93 -9.49
N SER A 143 -12.90 6.38 -9.02
CA SER A 143 -12.85 5.38 -7.94
C SER A 143 -12.20 5.98 -6.69
N TRP A 144 -12.74 5.67 -5.51
CA TRP A 144 -12.18 6.11 -4.23
C TRP A 144 -11.36 4.99 -3.58
N ILE A 145 -10.06 5.22 -3.42
CA ILE A 145 -9.10 4.30 -2.85
C ILE A 145 -8.82 4.71 -1.40
N LEU A 146 -9.08 3.78 -0.46
CA LEU A 146 -8.76 3.91 0.96
C LEU A 146 -7.50 3.09 1.23
N GLU A 147 -6.33 3.73 1.17
CA GLU A 147 -5.05 3.08 1.43
C GLU A 147 -4.82 2.94 2.94
N ASP A 148 -4.22 1.83 3.37
CA ASP A 148 -3.98 1.52 4.79
C ASP A 148 -5.26 1.48 5.66
N PHE A 149 -6.37 1.07 5.09
CA PHE A 149 -7.68 1.00 5.77
C PHE A 149 -7.63 0.28 7.12
N HIS A 150 -6.78 -0.72 7.28
CA HIS A 150 -6.59 -1.47 8.52
C HIS A 150 -6.15 -0.60 9.71
N LYS A 151 -5.49 0.56 9.46
CA LYS A 151 -5.02 1.48 10.51
C LYS A 151 -6.15 2.24 11.20
N LEU A 152 -7.30 2.38 10.56
CA LEU A 152 -8.44 3.07 11.16
C LEU A 152 -8.98 2.33 12.39
N PRO A 153 -9.40 3.05 13.43
CA PRO A 153 -10.14 2.46 14.55
C PRO A 153 -11.42 1.77 14.09
N LEU A 154 -11.84 0.71 14.80
CA LEU A 154 -13.00 -0.11 14.42
C LEU A 154 -14.29 0.72 14.24
N GLU A 155 -14.53 1.69 15.13
CA GLU A 155 -15.71 2.58 15.04
C GLU A 155 -15.71 3.42 13.75
N GLN A 156 -14.53 3.84 13.28
CA GLN A 156 -14.41 4.60 12.03
C GLN A 156 -14.60 3.70 10.80
N LYS A 157 -14.16 2.45 10.87
CA LYS A 157 -14.40 1.43 9.83
C LYS A 157 -15.90 1.17 9.63
N LYS A 158 -16.70 1.17 10.69
CA LYS A 158 -18.18 1.06 10.59
C LYS A 158 -18.78 2.17 9.75
N GLY A 159 -18.38 3.43 9.98
CA GLY A 159 -18.83 4.57 9.16
C GLY A 159 -18.53 4.37 7.68
N LEU A 160 -17.30 3.94 7.36
CA LEU A 160 -16.90 3.68 5.96
C LEU A 160 -17.63 2.48 5.34
N SER A 161 -17.98 1.46 6.12
CA SER A 161 -18.83 0.35 5.63
C SER A 161 -20.21 0.84 5.20
N GLN A 162 -20.80 1.78 5.94
CA GLN A 162 -22.06 2.40 5.56
C GLN A 162 -21.95 3.24 4.29
N VAL A 163 -20.81 3.92 4.08
CA VAL A 163 -20.55 4.62 2.80
C VAL A 163 -20.47 3.63 1.65
N MET A 164 -19.79 2.51 1.82
CA MET A 164 -19.76 1.44 0.80
C MET A 164 -21.16 0.99 0.42
N LYS A 165 -22.09 0.88 1.39
CA LYS A 165 -23.48 0.56 1.12
C LYS A 165 -24.17 1.62 0.24
N ILE A 166 -23.96 2.91 0.54
CA ILE A 166 -24.50 4.01 -0.29
C ILE A 166 -23.94 3.93 -1.72
N PHE A 167 -22.65 3.66 -1.89
CA PHE A 167 -22.02 3.46 -3.21
C PHE A 167 -22.66 2.29 -3.97
N MET A 168 -23.02 1.21 -3.27
CA MET A 168 -23.75 0.10 -3.87
C MET A 168 -25.14 0.50 -4.33
N ASP A 169 -25.87 1.25 -3.51
CA ASP A 169 -27.26 1.59 -3.74
C ASP A 169 -27.45 2.52 -4.93
N ILE A 170 -26.51 3.46 -5.17
CA ILE A 170 -26.54 4.40 -6.31
C ILE A 170 -25.78 3.88 -7.54
N SER A 171 -25.32 2.65 -7.53
CA SER A 171 -24.56 2.07 -8.65
C SER A 171 -25.38 1.88 -9.94
N ALA A 172 -26.71 1.93 -9.87
CA ALA A 172 -27.57 1.96 -11.05
C ALA A 172 -27.37 3.24 -11.86
N ASP A 173 -27.17 4.37 -11.19
CA ASP A 173 -26.92 5.66 -11.82
C ASP A 173 -25.43 5.85 -12.18
N TYR A 174 -24.53 5.24 -11.42
CA TYR A 174 -23.08 5.35 -11.55
C TYR A 174 -22.39 3.96 -11.55
N PRO A 175 -22.45 3.19 -12.66
CA PRO A 175 -21.95 1.81 -12.70
C PRO A 175 -20.46 1.64 -12.40
N SER A 176 -19.64 2.66 -12.72
CA SER A 176 -18.20 2.67 -12.47
C SER A 176 -17.80 3.07 -11.04
N LEU A 177 -18.77 3.55 -10.24
CA LEU A 177 -18.51 4.04 -8.88
C LEU A 177 -18.03 2.92 -7.97
N LYS A 178 -16.81 3.06 -7.41
CA LYS A 178 -16.16 2.06 -6.55
C LYS A 178 -15.50 2.70 -5.33
N ILE A 179 -15.57 1.97 -4.22
CA ILE A 179 -14.62 2.10 -3.13
C ILE A 179 -13.70 0.88 -3.15
N ILE A 180 -12.40 1.14 -3.08
CA ILE A 180 -11.36 0.11 -3.02
C ILE A 180 -10.58 0.32 -1.72
N ALA A 181 -10.86 -0.51 -0.71
CA ALA A 181 -10.14 -0.48 0.55
C ALA A 181 -8.93 -1.40 0.49
N ILE A 182 -7.74 -0.88 0.78
CA ILE A 182 -6.48 -1.63 0.80
C ILE A 182 -6.02 -1.75 2.25
N GLY A 183 -5.79 -2.98 2.70
CA GLY A 183 -5.40 -3.24 4.09
C GLY A 183 -4.46 -4.41 4.30
N ALA A 184 -4.16 -4.69 5.57
CA ALA A 184 -3.41 -5.86 6.00
C ALA A 184 -4.28 -7.14 5.97
N ALA A 185 -3.67 -8.27 6.28
CA ALA A 185 -4.38 -9.53 6.46
C ALA A 185 -5.50 -9.38 7.53
N GLY A 186 -6.68 -9.92 7.24
CA GLY A 186 -7.85 -9.79 8.12
C GLY A 186 -8.77 -8.61 7.82
N THR A 187 -8.32 -7.58 7.09
CA THR A 187 -9.11 -6.38 6.77
C THR A 187 -10.47 -6.70 6.14
N ALA A 188 -10.54 -7.67 5.24
CA ALA A 188 -11.79 -8.06 4.60
C ALA A 188 -12.82 -8.60 5.61
N ARG A 189 -12.38 -9.44 6.56
CA ARG A 189 -13.26 -9.98 7.62
C ARG A 189 -13.80 -8.85 8.49
N GLU A 190 -12.98 -7.85 8.81
CA GLU A 190 -13.41 -6.70 9.59
C GLU A 190 -14.51 -5.91 8.87
N VAL A 191 -14.34 -5.64 7.57
CA VAL A 191 -15.34 -4.90 6.77
C VAL A 191 -16.65 -5.69 6.64
N VAL A 192 -16.57 -6.96 6.27
CA VAL A 192 -17.76 -7.82 6.05
C VAL A 192 -18.48 -8.15 7.35
N ALA A 193 -17.76 -8.31 8.48
CA ALA A 193 -18.35 -8.57 9.79
C ALA A 193 -19.14 -7.39 10.33
N LEU A 194 -18.87 -6.16 9.89
CA LEU A 194 -19.56 -4.95 10.36
C LEU A 194 -20.99 -4.84 9.82
N GLU A 195 -21.24 -5.37 8.60
CA GLU A 195 -22.53 -5.27 7.94
C GLU A 195 -22.82 -6.58 7.19
N GLY A 196 -23.64 -7.46 7.77
CA GLY A 196 -23.96 -8.78 7.20
C GLY A 196 -24.53 -8.74 5.77
N GLU A 197 -25.20 -7.65 5.39
CA GLU A 197 -25.77 -7.44 4.07
C GLU A 197 -24.68 -7.23 2.97
N MET A 198 -23.45 -6.88 3.37
CA MET A 198 -22.35 -6.61 2.44
C MET A 198 -21.70 -7.87 1.90
N LYS A 199 -21.89 -9.01 2.53
CA LYS A 199 -21.20 -10.27 2.24
C LYS A 199 -21.18 -10.65 0.75
N ASN A 200 -22.27 -10.40 0.02
CA ASN A 200 -22.38 -10.73 -1.40
C ASN A 200 -22.04 -9.56 -2.34
N ARG A 201 -21.84 -8.35 -1.80
CA ARG A 201 -21.61 -7.12 -2.57
C ARG A 201 -20.19 -6.59 -2.45
N VAL A 202 -19.37 -7.20 -1.62
CA VAL A 202 -17.95 -6.91 -1.50
C VAL A 202 -17.15 -8.01 -2.18
N ALA A 203 -16.18 -7.62 -3.00
CA ALA A 203 -15.16 -8.52 -3.52
C ALA A 203 -13.97 -8.50 -2.54
N GLU A 204 -13.68 -9.64 -1.96
CA GLU A 204 -12.53 -9.82 -1.07
C GLU A 204 -11.37 -10.41 -1.86
N LEU A 205 -10.31 -9.62 -2.07
CA LEU A 205 -9.14 -10.03 -2.81
C LEU A 205 -7.93 -10.17 -1.88
N GLY A 206 -7.54 -11.40 -1.61
CA GLY A 206 -6.28 -11.70 -0.95
C GLY A 206 -5.13 -11.62 -1.95
N VAL A 207 -4.12 -10.80 -1.65
CA VAL A 207 -2.89 -10.72 -2.44
C VAL A 207 -1.83 -11.55 -1.71
N PRO A 208 -1.56 -12.79 -2.15
CA PRO A 208 -0.60 -13.67 -1.50
C PRO A 208 0.83 -13.17 -1.74
N LEU A 209 1.78 -13.77 -1.04
CA LEU A 209 3.20 -13.62 -1.36
C LEU A 209 3.47 -14.09 -2.78
N MET A 210 4.46 -13.49 -3.44
CA MET A 210 4.89 -13.92 -4.77
C MET A 210 5.62 -15.26 -4.72
N THR A 211 5.40 -16.05 -5.75
CA THR A 211 6.17 -17.28 -6.00
C THR A 211 7.59 -16.93 -6.45
N GLU A 212 8.51 -17.89 -6.37
CA GLU A 212 9.86 -17.70 -6.90
C GLU A 212 9.89 -17.33 -8.39
N SER A 213 8.99 -17.92 -9.18
CA SER A 213 8.88 -17.62 -10.62
C SER A 213 8.42 -16.18 -10.88
N GLU A 214 7.49 -15.66 -10.07
CA GLU A 214 7.05 -14.27 -10.16
C GLU A 214 8.15 -13.29 -9.76
N LEU A 215 8.91 -13.60 -8.68
CA LEU A 215 10.06 -12.79 -8.27
C LEU A 215 11.18 -12.81 -9.33
N ARG A 216 11.45 -13.96 -9.95
CA ARG A 216 12.42 -14.05 -11.05
C ARG A 216 11.97 -13.22 -12.25
N ALA A 217 10.69 -13.20 -12.58
CA ALA A 217 10.15 -12.38 -13.65
C ALA A 217 10.36 -10.88 -13.40
N ILE A 218 10.29 -10.41 -12.12
CA ILE A 218 10.67 -9.03 -11.77
C ILE A 218 12.13 -8.75 -12.12
N LEU A 219 13.04 -9.68 -11.76
CA LEU A 219 14.47 -9.53 -12.06
C LEU A 219 14.72 -9.49 -13.55
N THR A 220 14.13 -10.42 -14.32
CA THR A 220 14.28 -10.48 -15.78
C THR A 220 13.76 -9.21 -16.45
N ALA A 221 12.60 -8.67 -16.02
CA ALA A 221 12.11 -7.41 -16.53
C ALA A 221 13.07 -6.25 -16.22
N GLY A 222 13.72 -6.26 -15.07
CA GLY A 222 14.77 -5.30 -14.71
C GLY A 222 16.05 -5.46 -15.56
N GLU A 223 16.46 -6.70 -15.83
CA GLU A 223 17.60 -7.02 -16.70
C GLU A 223 17.41 -6.42 -18.09
N ASP A 224 16.25 -6.64 -18.69
CA ASP A 224 15.92 -6.13 -20.04
C ASP A 224 15.90 -4.58 -20.07
N LEU A 225 15.32 -3.95 -19.04
CA LEU A 225 15.21 -2.48 -18.98
C LEU A 225 16.55 -1.78 -18.76
N LEU A 226 17.44 -2.39 -17.99
CA LEU A 226 18.71 -1.76 -17.60
C LEU A 226 19.90 -2.27 -18.42
N ASN A 227 19.70 -3.22 -19.35
CA ASN A 227 20.76 -3.91 -20.09
C ASN A 227 21.82 -4.51 -19.15
N ILE A 228 21.34 -5.27 -18.15
CA ILE A 228 22.18 -5.94 -17.16
C ILE A 228 21.87 -7.44 -17.14
N GLN A 229 22.71 -8.21 -16.47
CA GLN A 229 22.48 -9.63 -16.21
C GLN A 229 22.96 -9.99 -14.80
N TYR A 230 22.07 -10.55 -14.00
CA TYR A 230 22.44 -11.14 -12.71
C TYR A 230 23.12 -12.49 -12.92
N ASP A 231 24.21 -12.76 -12.20
CA ASP A 231 24.71 -14.12 -12.06
C ASP A 231 23.61 -15.00 -11.43
N LYS A 232 23.54 -16.27 -11.86
CA LYS A 232 22.48 -17.19 -11.36
C LYS A 232 22.43 -17.23 -9.83
N ALA A 233 23.59 -17.29 -9.16
CA ALA A 233 23.66 -17.32 -7.70
C ALA A 233 23.11 -16.02 -7.07
N VAL A 234 23.30 -14.86 -7.73
CA VAL A 234 22.78 -13.57 -7.28
C VAL A 234 21.26 -13.52 -7.42
N ALA A 235 20.73 -13.92 -8.59
CA ALA A 235 19.29 -13.99 -8.80
C ALA A 235 18.63 -14.97 -7.81
N ASP A 236 19.21 -16.15 -7.61
CA ASP A 236 18.75 -17.13 -6.62
C ASP A 236 18.76 -16.54 -5.19
N GLY A 237 19.83 -15.82 -4.84
CA GLY A 237 19.96 -15.12 -3.56
C GLY A 237 18.88 -14.05 -3.37
N ILE A 238 18.70 -13.15 -4.33
CA ILE A 238 17.66 -12.09 -4.25
C ILE A 238 16.28 -12.73 -4.05
N VAL A 239 15.94 -13.76 -4.81
CA VAL A 239 14.66 -14.45 -4.69
C VAL A 239 14.47 -15.07 -3.31
N ALA A 240 15.47 -15.79 -2.81
CA ALA A 240 15.44 -16.43 -1.50
C ALA A 240 15.27 -15.39 -0.37
N TYR A 241 16.08 -14.34 -0.37
CA TYR A 241 16.01 -13.27 0.63
C TYR A 241 14.71 -12.45 0.55
N SER A 242 14.06 -12.37 -0.62
CA SER A 242 12.80 -11.64 -0.77
C SER A 242 11.62 -12.28 -0.05
N SER A 243 11.67 -13.57 0.28
CA SER A 243 10.60 -14.29 1.00
C SER A 243 9.19 -14.05 0.43
N GLY A 244 9.07 -13.93 -0.88
CA GLY A 244 7.81 -13.65 -1.56
C GLY A 244 7.36 -12.18 -1.57
N LEU A 245 8.17 -11.27 -1.02
CA LEU A 245 7.88 -9.84 -0.99
C LEU A 245 8.46 -9.12 -2.21
N ALA A 246 7.58 -8.66 -3.10
CA ALA A 246 7.98 -7.88 -4.28
C ALA A 246 8.79 -6.63 -3.92
N GLY A 247 8.40 -5.92 -2.84
CA GLY A 247 9.10 -4.72 -2.38
C GLY A 247 10.55 -5.00 -1.99
N VAL A 248 10.80 -6.12 -1.30
CA VAL A 248 12.16 -6.55 -0.93
C VAL A 248 12.97 -6.96 -2.17
N CYS A 249 12.35 -7.70 -3.11
CA CYS A 249 12.98 -8.08 -4.37
C CYS A 249 13.47 -6.85 -5.14
N HIS A 250 12.61 -5.85 -5.30
CA HIS A 250 12.98 -4.59 -5.95
C HIS A 250 14.08 -3.84 -5.21
N GLN A 251 14.04 -3.78 -3.88
CA GLN A 251 15.05 -3.08 -3.10
C GLN A 251 16.43 -3.76 -3.22
N LEU A 252 16.47 -5.08 -3.07
CA LEU A 252 17.72 -5.83 -3.21
C LEU A 252 18.27 -5.74 -4.64
N ALA A 253 17.41 -5.85 -5.67
CA ALA A 253 17.80 -5.68 -7.06
C ALA A 253 18.38 -4.28 -7.32
N LEU A 254 17.74 -3.22 -6.80
CA LEU A 254 18.25 -1.86 -6.88
C LEU A 254 19.60 -1.71 -6.18
N ASN A 255 19.73 -2.20 -4.96
CA ASN A 255 20.99 -2.14 -4.21
C ASN A 255 22.12 -2.88 -4.94
N CYS A 256 21.83 -4.00 -5.62
CA CYS A 256 22.77 -4.72 -6.46
C CYS A 256 23.24 -3.84 -7.67
N CYS A 257 22.32 -3.15 -8.33
CA CYS A 257 22.63 -2.23 -9.42
C CYS A 257 23.52 -1.10 -8.93
N LEU A 258 23.17 -0.45 -7.82
CA LEU A 258 23.95 0.62 -7.21
C LEU A 258 25.36 0.16 -6.81
N ALA A 259 25.47 -1.04 -6.22
CA ALA A 259 26.75 -1.65 -5.84
C ALA A 259 27.64 -2.00 -7.04
N ALA A 260 27.02 -2.20 -8.21
CA ALA A 260 27.70 -2.42 -9.51
C ALA A 260 27.89 -1.11 -10.31
N ASN A 261 27.58 0.07 -9.75
CA ASN A 261 27.60 1.38 -10.39
C ASN A 261 26.70 1.51 -11.63
N VAL A 262 25.56 0.83 -11.62
CA VAL A 262 24.51 0.94 -12.64
C VAL A 262 23.43 1.89 -12.11
N PHE A 263 23.39 3.12 -12.64
CA PHE A 263 22.44 4.18 -12.23
C PHE A 263 21.38 4.45 -13.30
N GLU A 264 21.61 4.00 -14.50
CA GLU A 264 20.73 4.14 -15.67
C GLU A 264 20.94 2.95 -16.62
N THR A 265 20.18 2.88 -17.71
CA THR A 265 20.33 1.80 -18.70
C THR A 265 21.75 1.79 -19.24
N ALA A 266 22.43 0.67 -19.08
CA ALA A 266 23.82 0.53 -19.48
C ALA A 266 23.95 0.48 -21.03
N GLU A 267 24.91 1.21 -21.60
CA GLU A 267 25.19 1.18 -23.03
C GLU A 267 25.73 -0.19 -23.49
N THR A 268 26.52 -0.84 -22.63
CA THR A 268 27.02 -2.21 -22.83
C THR A 268 26.52 -3.10 -21.71
N GLY A 269 26.20 -4.35 -22.02
CA GLY A 269 25.67 -5.30 -21.00
C GLY A 269 26.56 -5.40 -19.77
N VAL A 270 25.99 -5.17 -18.59
CA VAL A 270 26.71 -5.24 -17.30
C VAL A 270 26.30 -6.51 -16.56
N ARG A 271 27.30 -7.26 -16.11
CA ARG A 271 27.07 -8.47 -15.30
C ARG A 271 27.19 -8.16 -13.82
N ILE A 272 26.15 -8.52 -13.05
CA ILE A 272 26.10 -8.28 -11.61
C ILE A 272 26.44 -9.59 -10.89
N GLY A 273 27.60 -9.61 -10.26
CA GLY A 273 28.15 -10.76 -9.55
C GLY A 273 27.95 -10.70 -8.04
N TRP A 274 28.41 -11.79 -7.36
CA TRP A 274 28.22 -12.01 -5.93
C TRP A 274 28.68 -10.87 -5.02
N LYS A 275 29.81 -10.21 -5.34
CA LYS A 275 30.29 -9.06 -4.54
C LYS A 275 29.32 -7.90 -4.47
N ALA A 276 28.56 -7.65 -5.55
CA ALA A 276 27.53 -6.63 -5.56
C ALA A 276 26.36 -7.03 -4.67
N PHE A 277 26.00 -8.31 -4.70
CA PHE A 277 24.95 -8.85 -3.85
C PHE A 277 25.27 -8.80 -2.35
N GLU A 278 26.51 -9.17 -1.95
CA GLU A 278 26.96 -9.02 -0.56
C GLU A 278 26.82 -7.57 -0.05
N LYS A 279 27.26 -6.60 -0.88
CA LYS A 279 27.10 -5.18 -0.55
C LYS A 279 25.62 -4.77 -0.48
N ALA A 280 24.80 -5.26 -1.40
CA ALA A 280 23.38 -4.97 -1.43
C ALA A 280 22.63 -5.48 -0.18
N ILE A 281 23.00 -6.66 0.32
CA ILE A 281 22.44 -7.19 1.57
C ILE A 281 22.86 -6.33 2.77
N LEU A 282 24.14 -5.98 2.88
CA LEU A 282 24.62 -5.13 3.98
C LEU A 282 23.91 -3.77 3.97
N GLN A 283 23.78 -3.16 2.80
CA GLN A 283 23.05 -1.91 2.64
C GLN A 283 21.56 -2.08 3.03
N TYR A 284 20.91 -3.16 2.61
CA TYR A 284 19.52 -3.44 2.98
C TYR A 284 19.35 -3.55 4.51
N ILE A 285 20.26 -4.23 5.21
CA ILE A 285 20.24 -4.36 6.67
C ILE A 285 20.45 -3.00 7.35
N GLU A 286 21.33 -2.15 6.80
CA GLU A 286 21.58 -0.80 7.33
C GLU A 286 20.39 0.14 7.12
N GLU A 287 19.68 0.00 6.00
CA GLU A 287 18.49 0.79 5.66
C GLU A 287 17.23 0.30 6.40
N GLU A 288 17.20 -0.95 6.85
CA GLU A 288 16.10 -1.48 7.65
C GLU A 288 15.97 -0.71 8.97
N SER A 289 14.72 -0.41 9.32
CA SER A 289 14.41 0.48 10.42
C SER A 289 15.04 0.01 11.74
N ASP A 290 15.54 0.96 12.54
CA ASP A 290 15.96 0.75 13.94
C ASP A 290 14.93 -0.07 14.74
N THR A 291 13.66 -0.03 14.35
CA THR A 291 12.58 -0.80 14.97
C THR A 291 12.78 -2.30 14.81
N THR A 292 13.03 -2.79 13.57
CA THR A 292 13.26 -4.24 13.32
C THR A 292 14.53 -4.70 14.00
N ARG A 293 15.60 -3.91 13.87
CA ARG A 293 16.87 -4.17 14.56
C ARG A 293 16.69 -4.22 16.06
N GLY A 294 16.02 -3.23 16.66
CA GLY A 294 15.74 -3.18 18.09
C GLY A 294 14.88 -4.36 18.58
N LEU A 295 13.96 -4.88 17.75
CA LEU A 295 13.19 -6.09 18.06
C LEU A 295 14.10 -7.32 18.12
N PHE A 296 15.00 -7.51 17.13
CA PHE A 296 15.95 -8.63 17.14
C PHE A 296 16.97 -8.53 18.26
N GLU A 297 17.49 -7.33 18.55
CA GLU A 297 18.40 -7.09 19.68
C GLU A 297 17.71 -7.44 21.02
N ARG A 298 16.45 -7.02 21.19
CA ARG A 298 15.64 -7.37 22.36
C ARG A 298 15.37 -8.86 22.46
N ALA A 299 15.04 -9.50 21.35
CA ALA A 299 14.77 -10.93 21.28
C ALA A 299 16.02 -11.75 21.64
N THR A 300 17.17 -11.35 21.11
CA THR A 300 18.43 -12.11 21.29
C THR A 300 19.23 -11.71 22.54
N LYS A 301 18.83 -10.64 23.26
CA LYS A 301 19.53 -10.15 24.44
C LYS A 301 19.70 -11.26 25.49
N THR A 302 20.94 -11.60 25.82
CA THR A 302 21.30 -12.55 26.85
C THR A 302 21.89 -11.83 28.06
N THR A 303 21.49 -12.25 29.26
CA THR A 303 21.99 -11.70 30.54
C THR A 303 23.10 -12.56 31.15
N ARG A 304 23.30 -13.78 30.66
CA ARG A 304 24.33 -14.73 31.15
C ARG A 304 24.88 -15.52 29.98
N GLU A 305 26.16 -15.75 29.96
CA GLU A 305 26.79 -16.70 29.04
C GLU A 305 26.26 -18.11 29.29
N ARG A 306 25.88 -18.80 28.22
CA ARG A 306 25.38 -20.20 28.23
C ARG A 306 26.14 -21.00 27.16
N LYS A 307 26.13 -22.32 27.28
CA LYS A 307 26.72 -23.24 26.30
C LYS A 307 26.22 -22.98 24.87
N TYR A 308 24.96 -22.54 24.74
CA TYR A 308 24.31 -22.23 23.47
C TYR A 308 23.72 -20.84 23.51
N ASP A 309 23.88 -20.07 22.44
CA ASP A 309 23.06 -18.85 22.17
C ASP A 309 21.72 -19.28 21.60
N ASN A 310 20.86 -19.82 22.48
CA ASN A 310 19.66 -20.53 22.08
C ASN A 310 18.72 -19.70 21.24
N ARG A 311 18.56 -18.41 21.54
CA ARG A 311 17.59 -17.55 20.79
C ARG A 311 18.07 -17.34 19.37
N ARG A 312 19.35 -17.04 19.16
CA ARG A 312 19.94 -16.91 17.82
C ARG A 312 19.91 -18.23 17.08
N ILE A 313 20.21 -19.34 17.75
CA ILE A 313 20.14 -20.68 17.15
C ILE A 313 18.73 -20.99 16.67
N VAL A 314 17.69 -20.71 17.47
CA VAL A 314 16.29 -20.97 17.12
C VAL A 314 15.84 -20.09 15.96
N LEU A 315 16.13 -18.77 16.01
CA LEU A 315 15.79 -17.86 14.91
C LEU A 315 16.51 -18.26 13.62
N ARG A 316 17.82 -18.54 13.68
CA ARG A 316 18.59 -19.00 12.51
C ARG A 316 18.09 -20.33 11.96
N ALA A 317 17.69 -21.26 12.81
CA ALA A 317 17.10 -22.51 12.34
C ALA A 317 15.78 -22.28 11.62
N LEU A 318 14.94 -21.38 12.14
CA LEU A 318 13.65 -21.04 11.53
C LEU A 318 13.82 -20.32 10.19
N SER A 319 14.87 -19.49 10.02
CA SER A 319 15.11 -18.78 8.75
C SER A 319 15.51 -19.69 7.58
N ARG A 320 15.88 -20.93 7.85
CA ARG A 320 16.21 -21.92 6.81
C ARG A 320 14.97 -22.50 6.11
N PHE A 321 13.79 -22.28 6.68
CA PHE A 321 12.51 -22.73 6.11
C PHE A 321 11.79 -21.54 5.48
N GLY A 322 11.09 -21.76 4.36
CA GLY A 322 10.33 -20.69 3.72
C GLY A 322 9.32 -20.04 4.67
N PHE A 323 9.17 -18.72 4.60
CA PHE A 323 8.25 -17.98 5.47
C PHE A 323 6.82 -18.55 5.46
N ALA A 324 6.30 -18.87 4.27
CA ALA A 324 4.94 -19.41 4.11
C ALA A 324 4.82 -20.86 4.59
N GLU A 325 5.90 -21.63 4.48
CA GLU A 325 5.92 -23.06 4.83
C GLU A 325 6.03 -23.25 6.32
N GLY A 326 6.84 -22.43 7.00
CA GLY A 326 7.19 -22.61 8.40
C GLY A 326 7.84 -23.95 8.67
N ALA A 327 8.05 -24.27 9.93
CA ALA A 327 8.68 -25.52 10.37
C ALA A 327 8.01 -26.12 11.59
N THR A 328 7.91 -27.43 11.64
CA THR A 328 7.53 -28.17 12.84
C THR A 328 8.67 -28.16 13.85
N HIS A 329 8.37 -28.41 15.10
CA HIS A 329 9.40 -28.56 16.15
C HIS A 329 10.46 -29.61 15.79
N ALA A 330 10.02 -30.72 15.18
CA ALA A 330 10.92 -31.82 14.79
C ALA A 330 11.90 -31.41 13.67
N GLU A 331 11.40 -30.71 12.64
CA GLU A 331 12.20 -30.18 11.54
C GLU A 331 13.24 -29.18 12.03
N MET A 332 12.82 -28.23 12.91
CA MET A 332 13.73 -27.27 13.53
C MET A 332 14.80 -27.94 14.35
N LEU A 333 14.42 -28.92 15.19
CA LEU A 333 15.36 -29.66 16.01
C LEU A 333 16.37 -30.44 15.15
N SER A 334 15.91 -31.06 14.06
CA SER A 334 16.79 -31.75 13.11
C SER A 334 17.78 -30.79 12.47
N SER A 335 17.29 -29.60 12.02
CA SER A 335 18.14 -28.56 11.45
C SER A 335 19.20 -28.05 12.44
N ILE A 336 18.81 -27.81 13.70
CA ILE A 336 19.73 -27.36 14.74
C ILE A 336 20.80 -28.42 15.03
N ARG A 337 20.42 -29.70 15.08
CA ARG A 337 21.34 -30.80 15.39
C ARG A 337 22.36 -31.10 14.30
N GLN A 338 22.20 -30.59 13.11
CA GLN A 338 23.24 -30.63 12.09
C GLN A 338 24.50 -29.84 12.51
N GLU A 339 24.30 -28.71 13.21
CA GLU A 339 25.40 -27.88 13.73
C GLU A 339 25.73 -28.18 15.21
N TYR A 340 24.71 -28.56 16.00
CA TYR A 340 24.79 -28.81 17.44
C TYR A 340 24.20 -30.19 17.77
N PRO A 341 24.91 -31.30 17.54
CA PRO A 341 24.37 -32.67 17.66
C PRO A 341 23.66 -32.97 18.98
N GLU A 342 24.18 -32.42 20.08
CA GLU A 342 23.66 -32.63 21.44
C GLU A 342 22.63 -31.57 21.88
N TYR A 343 22.07 -30.77 20.97
CA TYR A 343 21.12 -29.72 21.33
C TYR A 343 19.87 -30.32 21.99
N PRO A 344 19.49 -29.87 23.22
CA PRO A 344 18.37 -30.45 23.95
C PRO A 344 17.03 -30.02 23.37
N PRO A 345 16.08 -30.97 23.17
CA PRO A 345 14.72 -30.63 22.66
C PRO A 345 13.98 -29.63 23.56
N GLY A 346 14.14 -29.76 24.89
CA GLY A 346 13.50 -28.83 25.84
C GLY A 346 13.96 -27.38 25.71
N ASN A 347 15.22 -27.14 25.27
CA ASN A 347 15.69 -25.80 24.98
C ASN A 347 14.90 -25.21 23.80
N LEU A 348 14.69 -25.98 22.72
CA LEU A 348 13.93 -25.49 21.56
C LEU A 348 12.51 -25.07 21.96
N SER A 349 11.79 -25.92 22.69
CA SER A 349 10.42 -25.60 23.16
C SER A 349 10.41 -24.33 24.00
N HIS A 350 11.28 -24.23 24.99
CA HIS A 350 11.36 -23.08 25.89
C HIS A 350 11.64 -21.78 25.15
N TYR A 351 12.61 -21.76 24.21
CA TYR A 351 12.96 -20.54 23.50
C TYR A 351 11.98 -20.18 22.38
N LEU A 352 11.28 -21.15 21.79
CA LEU A 352 10.15 -20.87 20.91
C LEU A 352 9.02 -20.15 21.66
N ASP A 353 8.70 -20.59 22.87
CA ASP A 353 7.68 -19.94 23.71
C ASP A 353 8.12 -18.53 24.13
N GLU A 354 9.39 -18.33 24.51
CA GLU A 354 9.91 -16.98 24.79
C GLU A 354 9.80 -16.05 23.57
N LEU A 355 10.18 -16.53 22.38
CA LEU A 355 10.18 -15.72 21.14
C LEU A 355 8.77 -15.42 20.61
N ARG A 356 7.75 -16.13 21.07
CA ARG A 356 6.34 -15.84 20.82
C ARG A 356 5.79 -14.75 21.75
N GLY A 357 6.46 -14.52 22.88
CA GLY A 357 6.02 -13.53 23.86
C GLY A 357 6.33 -12.09 23.47
N GLU A 358 5.44 -11.15 23.81
CA GLU A 358 5.61 -9.72 23.55
C GLU A 358 6.86 -9.12 24.21
N GLU A 359 7.28 -9.65 25.37
CA GLU A 359 8.52 -9.25 26.04
C GLU A 359 9.75 -9.40 25.15
N ARG A 360 9.72 -10.36 24.22
CA ARG A 360 10.78 -10.65 23.25
C ARG A 360 10.48 -10.12 21.85
N GLY A 361 9.40 -9.35 21.69
CA GLY A 361 9.01 -8.74 20.43
C GLY A 361 8.12 -9.61 19.55
N ALA A 362 7.63 -10.75 20.06
CA ALA A 362 6.72 -11.67 19.36
C ALA A 362 7.17 -11.99 17.93
N LEU A 363 8.48 -12.30 17.75
CA LEU A 363 9.05 -12.55 16.42
C LEU A 363 8.55 -13.84 15.77
N VAL A 364 8.05 -14.80 16.57
CA VAL A 364 7.62 -16.12 16.12
C VAL A 364 6.15 -16.31 16.45
N VAL A 365 5.41 -16.94 15.54
CA VAL A 365 4.03 -17.38 15.75
C VAL A 365 3.93 -18.88 15.54
N PHE A 366 2.94 -19.50 16.17
CA PHE A 366 2.61 -20.92 15.98
C PHE A 366 1.26 -20.99 15.26
N ASP A 367 1.24 -21.67 14.12
CA ASP A 367 0.04 -21.97 13.39
C ASP A 367 -0.53 -23.31 13.89
N GLU A 368 -1.59 -23.22 14.67
CA GLU A 368 -2.25 -24.41 15.24
C GLU A 368 -2.82 -25.34 14.17
N SER A 369 -3.26 -24.78 13.05
CA SER A 369 -3.87 -25.58 11.97
C SER A 369 -2.83 -26.42 11.22
N ALA A 370 -1.62 -25.87 11.03
CA ALA A 370 -0.52 -26.53 10.36
C ALA A 370 0.43 -27.25 11.33
N GLY A 371 0.37 -26.98 12.64
CA GLY A 371 1.31 -27.49 13.65
C GLY A 371 2.73 -26.96 13.47
N LYS A 372 2.89 -25.75 12.93
CA LYS A 372 4.16 -25.20 12.50
C LYS A 372 4.46 -23.84 13.11
N TYR A 373 5.74 -23.58 13.34
CA TYR A 373 6.26 -22.28 13.73
C TYR A 373 6.70 -21.52 12.48
N ARG A 374 6.47 -20.22 12.47
CA ARG A 374 6.98 -19.29 11.44
C ARG A 374 7.28 -17.93 12.03
N TYR A 375 7.98 -17.08 11.30
CA TYR A 375 8.11 -15.68 11.71
C TYR A 375 6.74 -14.99 11.71
N ALA A 376 6.55 -14.05 12.62
CA ALA A 376 5.31 -13.27 12.71
C ALA A 376 5.12 -12.34 11.51
N SER A 377 6.21 -11.99 10.83
CA SER A 377 6.21 -11.16 9.64
C SER A 377 7.25 -11.68 8.62
N PRO A 378 6.97 -11.61 7.31
CA PRO A 378 7.97 -11.95 6.29
C PRO A 378 9.20 -11.03 6.36
N PHE A 379 9.05 -9.78 6.81
CA PHE A 379 10.19 -8.89 7.07
C PHE A 379 11.14 -9.42 8.15
N PHE A 380 10.61 -10.04 9.20
CA PHE A 380 11.45 -10.68 10.22
C PHE A 380 12.21 -11.87 9.66
N HIS A 381 11.59 -12.63 8.75
CA HIS A 381 12.26 -13.73 8.06
C HIS A 381 13.40 -13.22 7.18
N VAL A 382 13.14 -12.16 6.39
CA VAL A 382 14.19 -11.50 5.57
C VAL A 382 15.36 -11.05 6.42
N TYR A 383 15.10 -10.31 7.50
CA TYR A 383 16.14 -9.80 8.39
C TYR A 383 16.94 -10.91 9.07
N ALA A 384 16.30 -11.99 9.47
CA ALA A 384 16.97 -13.13 10.11
C ALA A 384 17.79 -13.98 9.12
N HIS A 385 17.43 -13.92 7.82
CA HIS A 385 18.13 -14.63 6.75
C HIS A 385 19.36 -13.85 6.26
N ALA A 386 19.27 -12.51 6.26
CA ALA A 386 20.36 -11.59 5.96
C ALA A 386 21.41 -11.50 7.08
#